data_114c04c2eb1d07662fc97329d33666ed
#
_entry.id   114c04c2eb1d07662fc97329d33666ed
#
_cell.length_a   1.000
_cell.length_b   1.000
_cell.length_c   1.000
_cell.angle_alpha   90.00
_cell.angle_beta   90.00
_cell.angle_gamma   90.00
#
_symmetry.space_group_name_H-M   'P 1'
#
loop_
_entity.id
_entity.type
_entity.pdbx_description
1 polymer ?
#
loop_
_entity_poly.entity_id
_entity_poly.type
_entity_poly.pdbx_seq_one_letter_code
_entity_poly.pdbx_strand_id
1 'polypeptide(L)'
;QGSGLTETVEQINGAWQKDCSLFFSVEEVPQEEFDARLASGKYTIALAPIRAEGGSVYQMLQQFAGDNSLTGLTDPLYSETLAESTRRTGTARCQLLRDCERQLLEGCTVVPLAAQQKRLLVADGVEGLVFDPFTPVLDLTYTTKN
;
A
#
# COMPACT_ATOMS: atom_id res chain seq x y z
N GLN A 1 16.54 -9.65 -3.81
CA GLN A 1 15.97 -8.94 -2.64
C GLN A 1 14.47 -9.23 -2.45
N GLY A 2 13.95 -10.30 -3.07
CA GLY A 2 12.53 -10.69 -3.04
C GLY A 2 12.17 -11.87 -2.13
N SER A 3 13.12 -12.45 -1.39
CA SER A 3 12.91 -13.73 -0.70
C SER A 3 11.74 -13.77 0.30
N GLY A 4 11.50 -12.69 1.03
CA GLY A 4 10.42 -12.66 2.03
C GLY A 4 9.01 -12.53 1.43
N LEU A 5 8.86 -11.89 0.28
CA LEU A 5 7.56 -11.75 -0.39
C LEU A 5 7.19 -13.06 -1.10
N THR A 6 8.13 -13.72 -1.75
CA THR A 6 7.91 -15.02 -2.39
C THR A 6 7.44 -16.06 -1.38
N GLU A 7 8.12 -16.16 -0.23
CA GLU A 7 7.71 -17.06 0.85
C GLU A 7 6.30 -16.77 1.37
N THR A 8 5.95 -15.49 1.53
CA THR A 8 4.61 -15.09 1.94
C THR A 8 3.55 -15.51 0.92
N VAL A 9 3.81 -15.32 -0.37
CA VAL A 9 2.90 -15.73 -1.45
C VAL A 9 2.73 -17.25 -1.49
N GLU A 10 3.80 -18.02 -1.32
CA GLU A 10 3.74 -19.47 -1.25
C GLU A 10 2.91 -19.96 -0.06
N GLN A 11 3.06 -19.33 1.12
CA GLN A 11 2.26 -19.65 2.30
C GLN A 11 0.77 -19.36 2.07
N ILE A 12 0.42 -18.21 1.48
CA ILE A 12 -0.96 -17.86 1.16
C ILE A 12 -1.53 -18.86 0.15
N ASN A 13 -0.81 -19.16 -0.92
CA ASN A 13 -1.24 -20.10 -1.94
C ASN A 13 -1.46 -21.50 -1.36
N GLY A 14 -0.56 -21.96 -0.48
CA GLY A 14 -0.73 -23.23 0.24
C GLY A 14 -1.96 -23.26 1.15
N ALA A 15 -2.25 -22.17 1.86
CA ALA A 15 -3.47 -22.07 2.67
C ALA A 15 -4.72 -22.10 1.80
N TRP A 16 -4.76 -21.38 0.69
CA TRP A 16 -5.91 -21.38 -0.23
C TRP A 16 -6.14 -22.72 -0.90
N GLN A 17 -5.07 -23.46 -1.24
CA GLN A 17 -5.21 -24.83 -1.74
C GLN A 17 -5.85 -25.75 -0.70
N LYS A 18 -5.38 -25.66 0.53
CA LYS A 18 -5.83 -26.53 1.62
C LYS A 18 -7.27 -26.22 2.06
N ASP A 19 -7.58 -24.94 2.26
CA ASP A 19 -8.79 -24.53 2.94
C ASP A 19 -9.93 -24.20 1.97
N CYS A 20 -9.60 -23.75 0.75
CA CYS A 20 -10.57 -23.31 -0.26
C CYS A 20 -10.55 -24.17 -1.54
N SER A 21 -9.62 -25.12 -1.68
CA SER A 21 -9.41 -25.88 -2.94
C SER A 21 -9.13 -24.98 -4.14
N LEU A 22 -8.54 -23.82 -3.92
CA LEU A 22 -8.13 -22.89 -4.96
C LEU A 22 -6.67 -23.12 -5.34
N PHE A 23 -6.39 -23.15 -6.64
CA PHE A 23 -5.06 -23.37 -7.18
C PHE A 23 -4.66 -22.17 -8.04
N PHE A 24 -3.60 -21.48 -7.62
CA PHE A 24 -3.03 -20.36 -8.36
C PHE A 24 -1.62 -20.70 -8.83
N SER A 25 -1.30 -20.37 -10.06
CA SER A 25 0.06 -20.34 -10.55
C SER A 25 0.71 -19.01 -10.18
N VAL A 26 1.81 -19.07 -9.45
CA VAL A 26 2.58 -17.87 -9.08
C VAL A 26 3.64 -17.64 -10.15
N GLU A 27 3.69 -16.44 -10.69
CA GLU A 27 4.67 -16.02 -11.69
C GLU A 27 5.44 -14.82 -11.17
N GLU A 28 6.76 -14.94 -11.11
CA GLU A 28 7.66 -13.82 -10.84
C GLU A 28 8.10 -13.21 -12.17
N VAL A 29 7.88 -11.92 -12.33
CA VAL A 29 8.23 -11.20 -13.54
C VAL A 29 9.14 -9.99 -13.22
N PRO A 30 9.95 -9.52 -14.17
CA PRO A 30 10.70 -8.28 -14.01
C PRO A 30 9.77 -7.09 -13.73
N GLN A 31 10.28 -6.08 -13.00
CA GLN A 31 9.48 -4.93 -12.58
C GLN A 31 8.79 -4.22 -13.76
N GLU A 32 9.47 -4.03 -14.86
CA GLU A 32 8.92 -3.39 -16.06
C GLU A 32 7.71 -4.16 -16.63
N GLU A 33 7.81 -5.48 -16.67
CA GLU A 33 6.72 -6.34 -17.12
C GLU A 33 5.57 -6.35 -16.11
N PHE A 34 5.88 -6.35 -14.81
CA PHE A 34 4.90 -6.25 -13.74
C PHE A 34 4.08 -4.95 -13.86
N ASP A 35 4.75 -3.82 -14.03
CA ASP A 35 4.09 -2.51 -14.17
C ASP A 35 3.21 -2.46 -15.43
N ALA A 36 3.68 -3.03 -16.55
CA ALA A 36 2.89 -3.10 -17.78
C ALA A 36 1.66 -4.01 -17.65
N ARG A 37 1.78 -5.15 -16.95
CA ARG A 37 0.64 -6.05 -16.68
C ARG A 37 -0.35 -5.40 -15.73
N LEU A 38 0.14 -4.72 -14.69
CA LEU A 38 -0.69 -3.99 -13.73
C LEU A 38 -1.50 -2.89 -14.44
N ALA A 39 -0.85 -2.06 -15.23
CA ALA A 39 -1.49 -0.98 -16.00
C ALA A 39 -2.51 -1.49 -17.03
N SER A 40 -2.28 -2.66 -17.62
CA SER A 40 -3.18 -3.26 -18.61
C SER A 40 -4.28 -4.14 -18.01
N GLY A 41 -4.30 -4.35 -16.69
CA GLY A 41 -5.25 -5.25 -16.02
C GLY A 41 -5.07 -6.74 -16.37
N LYS A 42 -3.92 -7.14 -16.91
CA LYS A 42 -3.64 -8.52 -17.33
C LYS A 42 -3.11 -9.37 -16.16
N TYR A 43 -3.89 -9.45 -15.11
CA TYR A 43 -3.61 -10.28 -13.95
C TYR A 43 -4.91 -10.69 -13.26
N THR A 44 -4.89 -11.78 -12.51
CA THR A 44 -5.99 -12.17 -11.63
C THR A 44 -5.78 -11.61 -10.23
N ILE A 45 -4.59 -11.77 -9.69
CA ILE A 45 -4.15 -11.23 -8.41
C ILE A 45 -2.73 -10.72 -8.60
N ALA A 46 -2.44 -9.54 -8.10
CA ALA A 46 -1.10 -8.97 -8.11
C ALA A 46 -0.66 -8.61 -6.67
N LEU A 47 0.55 -8.97 -6.30
CA LEU A 47 1.15 -8.53 -5.05
C LEU A 47 2.02 -7.30 -5.31
N ALA A 48 1.62 -6.16 -4.80
CA ALA A 48 2.30 -4.89 -5.00
C ALA A 48 2.55 -4.15 -3.68
N PRO A 49 3.69 -3.48 -3.52
CA PRO A 49 3.88 -2.54 -2.44
C PRO A 49 3.12 -1.25 -2.74
N ILE A 50 2.25 -0.83 -1.82
CA ILE A 50 1.56 0.46 -1.92
C ILE A 50 2.26 1.44 -0.99
N ARG A 51 2.61 2.60 -1.51
CA ARG A 51 3.26 3.67 -0.75
C ARG A 51 2.48 4.96 -0.90
N ALA A 52 2.22 5.64 0.21
CA ALA A 52 1.73 7.02 0.20
C ALA A 52 2.89 7.96 0.55
N GLU A 53 3.16 8.93 -0.29
CA GLU A 53 4.11 9.99 0.03
C GLU A 53 3.53 10.85 1.16
N GLY A 54 4.36 11.23 2.14
CA GLY A 54 3.97 12.09 3.25
C GLY A 54 2.90 11.54 4.20
N GLY A 55 2.64 10.23 4.21
CA GLY A 55 1.72 9.58 5.14
C GLY A 55 0.24 9.98 5.00
N SER A 56 -0.15 10.56 3.89
CA SER A 56 -1.52 11.01 3.65
C SER A 56 -2.43 9.85 3.24
N VAL A 57 -3.47 9.59 4.03
CA VAL A 57 -4.53 8.62 3.70
C VAL A 57 -5.18 8.95 2.35
N TYR A 58 -5.41 10.23 2.06
CA TYR A 58 -5.95 10.66 0.77
C TYR A 58 -5.05 10.23 -0.39
N GLN A 59 -3.74 10.47 -0.30
CA GLN A 59 -2.79 10.07 -1.35
C GLN A 59 -2.72 8.55 -1.52
N MET A 60 -2.85 7.79 -0.44
CA MET A 60 -2.94 6.34 -0.53
C MET A 60 -4.19 5.90 -1.30
N LEU A 61 -5.35 6.44 -0.96
CA LEU A 61 -6.62 6.11 -1.60
C LEU A 61 -6.69 6.62 -3.05
N GLN A 62 -6.05 7.74 -3.35
CA GLN A 62 -6.03 8.33 -4.69
C GLN A 62 -5.38 7.41 -5.74
N GLN A 63 -4.47 6.53 -5.35
CA GLN A 63 -3.85 5.57 -6.24
C GLN A 63 -4.85 4.55 -6.83
N PHE A 64 -6.04 4.44 -6.26
CA PHE A 64 -7.11 3.55 -6.72
C PHE A 64 -8.24 4.30 -7.44
N ALA A 65 -8.09 5.59 -7.72
CA ALA A 65 -9.11 6.41 -8.36
C ALA A 65 -8.75 6.75 -9.81
N GLY A 66 -9.80 6.85 -10.66
CA GLY A 66 -9.68 7.34 -12.03
C GLY A 66 -9.04 6.35 -13.01
N ASP A 67 -8.70 6.87 -14.18
CA ASP A 67 -8.22 6.06 -15.32
C ASP A 67 -6.84 5.43 -15.11
N ASN A 68 -6.05 5.98 -14.17
CA ASN A 68 -4.73 5.45 -13.81
C ASN A 68 -4.76 4.66 -12.50
N SER A 69 -5.91 4.13 -12.12
CA SER A 69 -6.07 3.31 -10.93
C SER A 69 -5.14 2.09 -10.98
N LEU A 70 -4.42 1.83 -9.89
CA LEU A 70 -3.55 0.65 -9.75
C LEU A 70 -4.30 -0.68 -9.94
N THR A 71 -5.59 -0.70 -9.68
CA THR A 71 -6.43 -1.90 -9.76
C THR A 71 -7.35 -1.90 -10.98
N GLY A 72 -7.31 -0.88 -11.82
CA GLY A 72 -8.27 -0.68 -12.89
C GLY A 72 -9.70 -0.38 -12.38
N LEU A 73 -9.88 -0.05 -11.10
CA LEU A 73 -11.15 0.35 -10.54
C LEU A 73 -11.63 1.65 -11.19
N THR A 74 -12.75 1.58 -11.88
CA THR A 74 -13.38 2.73 -12.56
C THR A 74 -14.72 3.09 -11.92
N ASP A 75 -14.88 2.86 -10.62
CA ASP A 75 -16.12 3.19 -9.90
C ASP A 75 -16.27 4.71 -9.75
N PRO A 76 -17.27 5.33 -10.41
CA PRO A 76 -17.53 6.76 -10.30
C PRO A 76 -17.84 7.18 -8.86
N LEU A 77 -18.57 6.35 -8.09
CA LEU A 77 -18.93 6.66 -6.71
C LEU A 77 -17.69 6.75 -5.81
N TYR A 78 -16.72 5.85 -6.01
CA TYR A 78 -15.44 5.92 -5.31
C TYR A 78 -14.72 7.24 -5.60
N SER A 79 -14.59 7.58 -6.88
CA SER A 79 -13.90 8.80 -7.33
C SER A 79 -14.59 10.07 -6.83
N GLU A 80 -15.92 10.12 -6.87
CA GLU A 80 -16.71 11.24 -6.37
C GLU A 80 -16.57 11.38 -4.83
N THR A 81 -16.67 10.29 -4.09
CA THR A 81 -16.50 10.29 -2.62
C THR A 81 -15.11 10.78 -2.22
N LEU A 82 -14.09 10.31 -2.93
CA LEU A 82 -12.71 10.74 -2.69
C LEU A 82 -12.51 12.22 -3.02
N ALA A 83 -13.05 12.71 -4.13
CA ALA A 83 -13.01 14.12 -4.51
C ALA A 83 -13.75 15.01 -3.49
N GLU A 84 -14.92 14.58 -3.00
CA GLU A 84 -15.67 15.32 -1.97
C GLU A 84 -14.87 15.41 -0.66
N SER A 85 -14.06 14.44 -0.32
CA SER A 85 -13.21 14.47 0.88
C SER A 85 -12.24 15.67 0.88
N THR A 86 -11.86 16.20 -0.29
CA THR A 86 -10.99 17.37 -0.39
C THR A 86 -11.70 18.69 -0.05
N ARG A 87 -13.02 18.69 -0.16
CA ARG A 87 -13.87 19.86 0.14
C ARG A 87 -14.34 19.90 1.60
N ARG A 88 -14.07 18.86 2.37
CA ARG A 88 -14.45 18.72 3.76
C ARG A 88 -13.25 18.77 4.68
N THR A 89 -13.51 19.03 5.96
CA THR A 89 -12.50 19.04 7.02
C THR A 89 -12.98 18.24 8.23
N GLY A 90 -12.08 17.95 9.16
CA GLY A 90 -12.41 17.28 10.42
C GLY A 90 -13.09 15.92 10.23
N THR A 91 -14.09 15.64 11.05
CA THR A 91 -14.80 14.36 11.09
C THR A 91 -15.47 13.99 9.76
N ALA A 92 -16.05 14.98 9.06
CA ALA A 92 -16.71 14.75 7.79
C ALA A 92 -15.72 14.25 6.72
N ARG A 93 -14.52 14.84 6.66
CA ARG A 93 -13.44 14.34 5.79
C ARG A 93 -13.02 12.93 6.15
N CYS A 94 -12.81 12.68 7.43
CA CYS A 94 -12.41 11.34 7.91
C CYS A 94 -13.45 10.29 7.54
N GLN A 95 -14.74 10.61 7.62
CA GLN A 95 -15.81 9.69 7.26
C GLN A 95 -15.76 9.33 5.77
N LEU A 96 -15.63 10.30 4.88
CA LEU A 96 -15.51 10.06 3.43
C LEU A 96 -14.31 9.21 3.08
N LEU A 97 -13.15 9.44 3.71
CA LEU A 97 -11.96 8.61 3.49
C LEU A 97 -12.16 7.17 3.97
N ARG A 98 -12.85 6.97 5.11
CA ARG A 98 -13.23 5.63 5.59
C ARG A 98 -14.21 4.93 4.65
N ASP A 99 -15.13 5.67 4.06
CA ASP A 99 -16.09 5.11 3.11
C ASP A 99 -15.38 4.65 1.83
N CYS A 100 -14.37 5.40 1.35
CA CYS A 100 -13.50 4.96 0.25
C CYS A 100 -12.71 3.70 0.62
N GLU A 101 -12.08 3.66 1.79
CA GLU A 101 -11.36 2.49 2.28
C GLU A 101 -12.28 1.26 2.34
N ARG A 102 -13.48 1.43 2.90
CA ARG A 102 -14.47 0.35 2.99
C ARG A 102 -14.84 -0.21 1.62
N GLN A 103 -15.07 0.64 0.63
CA GLN A 103 -15.40 0.20 -0.72
C GLN A 103 -14.29 -0.67 -1.32
N LEU A 104 -13.01 -0.32 -1.13
CA LEU A 104 -11.88 -1.12 -1.61
C LEU A 104 -11.82 -2.49 -0.92
N LEU A 105 -12.01 -2.52 0.39
CA LEU A 105 -11.90 -3.74 1.20
C LEU A 105 -13.10 -4.67 1.01
N GLU A 106 -14.33 -4.16 1.09
CA GLU A 106 -15.56 -4.94 0.91
C GLU A 106 -15.72 -5.45 -0.52
N GLY A 107 -15.26 -4.66 -1.50
CA GLY A 107 -15.20 -5.07 -2.91
C GLY A 107 -14.07 -6.05 -3.23
N CYS A 108 -13.24 -6.41 -2.25
CA CYS A 108 -12.03 -7.24 -2.44
C CYS A 108 -11.10 -6.72 -3.55
N THR A 109 -11.17 -5.43 -3.85
CA THR A 109 -10.30 -4.78 -4.85
C THR A 109 -8.87 -4.70 -4.33
N VAL A 110 -8.72 -4.52 -3.03
CA VAL A 110 -7.45 -4.49 -2.31
C VAL A 110 -7.54 -5.34 -1.07
N VAL A 111 -6.55 -6.19 -0.86
CA VAL A 111 -6.39 -7.00 0.36
C VAL A 111 -5.06 -6.63 1.00
N PRO A 112 -5.04 -5.83 2.09
CA PRO A 112 -3.81 -5.50 2.78
C PRO A 112 -3.27 -6.75 3.51
N LEU A 113 -2.01 -7.10 3.23
CA LEU A 113 -1.37 -8.26 3.83
C LEU A 113 -0.49 -7.90 5.02
N ALA A 114 0.33 -6.86 4.86
CA ALA A 114 1.27 -6.44 5.89
C ALA A 114 1.69 -4.99 5.70
N ALA A 115 2.09 -4.33 6.79
CA ALA A 115 2.76 -3.05 6.75
C ALA A 115 4.27 -3.26 6.90
N GLN A 116 5.05 -2.67 6.00
CA GLN A 116 6.50 -2.71 6.10
C GLN A 116 6.96 -1.88 7.31
N GLN A 117 7.66 -2.53 8.23
CA GLN A 117 8.27 -1.84 9.36
C GLN A 117 9.70 -1.41 9.01
N LYS A 118 10.03 -0.18 9.33
CA LYS A 118 11.42 0.28 9.37
C LYS A 118 11.94 0.20 10.79
N ARG A 119 13.12 -0.36 10.94
CA ARG A 119 13.81 -0.44 12.22
C ARG A 119 15.06 0.43 12.17
N LEU A 120 15.19 1.31 13.14
CA LEU A 120 16.36 2.14 13.34
C LEU A 120 17.10 1.64 14.57
N LEU A 121 18.36 1.30 14.40
CA LEU A 121 19.26 0.99 15.51
C LEU A 121 20.13 2.22 15.76
N VAL A 122 20.04 2.74 16.96
CA VAL A 122 20.83 3.91 17.40
C VAL A 122 21.80 3.43 18.47
N ALA A 123 23.09 3.74 18.30
CA ALA A 123 24.11 3.41 19.28
C ALA A 123 23.95 4.26 20.54
N ASP A 124 24.40 3.73 21.67
CA ASP A 124 24.41 4.46 22.93
C ASP A 124 25.27 5.75 22.82
N GLY A 125 24.79 6.82 23.44
CA GLY A 125 25.43 8.14 23.42
C GLY A 125 25.12 8.96 22.12
N VAL A 126 24.30 8.47 21.22
CA VAL A 126 23.82 9.26 20.06
C VAL A 126 22.54 9.99 20.44
N GLU A 127 22.58 11.32 20.36
CA GLU A 127 21.45 12.20 20.67
C GLU A 127 21.13 13.12 19.50
N GLY A 128 19.93 13.73 19.49
CA GLY A 128 19.51 14.72 18.49
C GLY A 128 19.14 14.14 17.13
N LEU A 129 18.97 12.83 17.02
CA LEU A 129 18.53 12.18 15.80
C LEU A 129 17.02 12.32 15.64
N VAL A 130 16.58 12.84 14.48
CA VAL A 130 15.15 12.96 14.16
C VAL A 130 14.80 11.98 13.06
N PHE A 131 13.84 11.13 13.35
CA PHE A 131 13.28 10.19 12.40
C PHE A 131 11.82 10.54 12.15
N ASP A 132 11.49 10.87 10.89
CA ASP A 132 10.11 11.03 10.46
C ASP A 132 9.60 9.68 9.90
N PRO A 133 8.60 9.06 10.53
CA PRO A 133 8.05 7.79 10.08
C PRO A 133 7.32 7.88 8.72
N PHE A 134 6.88 9.07 8.34
CA PHE A 134 6.12 9.28 7.10
C PHE A 134 7.01 9.62 5.91
N THR A 135 8.04 10.40 6.13
CA THR A 135 9.10 10.61 5.15
C THR A 135 10.30 9.78 5.58
N PRO A 136 10.81 8.85 4.76
CA PRO A 136 11.92 7.97 5.18
C PRO A 136 13.26 8.72 5.24
N VAL A 137 13.23 9.93 5.73
CA VAL A 137 14.39 10.79 5.90
C VAL A 137 14.83 10.72 7.33
N LEU A 138 16.12 10.40 7.51
CA LEU A 138 16.81 10.49 8.77
C LEU A 138 17.51 11.86 8.80
N ASP A 139 17.05 12.74 9.66
CA ASP A 139 17.70 14.04 9.85
C ASP A 139 18.79 13.92 10.91
N LEU A 140 20.01 14.12 10.48
CA LEU A 140 21.22 14.08 11.33
C LEU A 140 21.75 15.48 11.68
N THR A 141 21.04 16.53 11.30
CA THR A 141 21.53 17.94 11.44
C THR A 141 21.96 18.29 12.86
N TYR A 142 21.26 17.76 13.85
CA TYR A 142 21.53 18.02 15.27
C TYR A 142 22.08 16.80 16.01
N THR A 143 22.53 15.80 15.28
CA THR A 143 23.01 14.56 15.87
C THR A 143 24.40 14.76 16.48
N THR A 144 24.54 14.42 17.73
CA THR A 144 25.81 14.39 18.47
C THR A 144 26.05 12.99 19.02
N LYS A 145 27.33 12.67 19.22
CA LYS A 145 27.74 11.45 19.92
C LYS A 145 28.63 11.85 21.11
N ASN A 146 28.18 11.56 22.30
CA ASN A 146 28.90 11.71 23.55
C ASN A 146 29.63 10.42 23.93
#